data_4b3ef8004433afdf006c7d6853ac8c1b
#
_entry.id   4b3ef8004433afdf006c7d6853ac8c1b
#
_cell.length_a   1.000
_cell.length_b   1.000
_cell.length_c   1.000
_cell.angle_alpha   90.00
_cell.angle_beta   90.00
_cell.angle_gamma   90.00
#
_symmetry.space_group_name_H-M   'P 1'
#
loop_
_entity.id
_entity.type
_entity.pdbx_description
1 polymer ?
#
loop_
_entity_poly.entity_id
_entity_poly.type
_entity_poly.pdbx_seq_one_letter_code
_entity_poly.pdbx_strand_id
1 'polypeptide(L)'
;TTTAANIVVSGGNVADVAALITSGYASGMTTTMGNGVTLDGVSLNSYGGNIVIRGKSSTSVTTYTSSIGAVSNANGIRAHGNITVDTGAGKLSMWGYAQSSSGSSNGIELSTSASTYKSSSSAADAITMQGTAANNAAADAWGIYFWNSSSVLASNGGGISITGSGIKNSGVVIPSGSAVLSTGGPITITGSGYGAGFNAVDIAGHVGLKSGINTGASTSDITLVGNKFAL
;
A
#
# COMPACT_ATOMS: atom_id res chain seq x y z
N THR A 1 4.21 -12.32 -28.35
CA THR A 1 3.88 -12.92 -27.04
C THR A 1 4.60 -12.10 -25.98
N THR A 2 3.86 -11.42 -25.10
CA THR A 2 4.43 -10.76 -23.92
C THR A 2 4.84 -11.82 -22.92
N THR A 3 6.10 -11.84 -22.54
CA THR A 3 6.61 -12.78 -21.54
C THR A 3 6.39 -12.18 -20.14
N ALA A 4 5.83 -12.98 -19.23
CA ALA A 4 5.69 -12.59 -17.84
C ALA A 4 7.07 -12.31 -17.22
N ALA A 5 7.22 -11.15 -16.56
CA ALA A 5 8.47 -10.75 -15.92
C ALA A 5 8.20 -10.21 -14.52
N ASN A 6 9.02 -10.58 -13.53
CA ASN A 6 8.92 -9.98 -12.22
C ASN A 6 9.45 -8.54 -12.24
N ILE A 7 8.76 -7.65 -11.55
CA ILE A 7 9.19 -6.27 -11.32
C ILE A 7 9.49 -6.13 -9.82
N VAL A 8 10.72 -5.76 -9.48
CA VAL A 8 11.14 -5.55 -8.10
C VAL A 8 11.65 -4.12 -7.94
N VAL A 9 10.96 -3.33 -7.10
CA VAL A 9 11.35 -1.98 -6.72
C VAL A 9 11.75 -2.02 -5.24
N SER A 10 13.01 -2.28 -4.99
CA SER A 10 13.55 -2.35 -3.62
C SER A 10 15.04 -2.01 -3.62
N GLY A 11 15.63 -1.75 -2.44
CA GLY A 11 17.08 -1.65 -2.27
C GLY A 11 17.66 -2.97 -1.79
N GLY A 12 18.93 -3.25 -2.08
CA GLY A 12 19.64 -4.45 -1.67
C GLY A 12 20.49 -5.08 -2.78
N ASN A 13 21.14 -6.18 -2.50
CA ASN A 13 21.98 -6.85 -3.48
C ASN A 13 21.13 -7.63 -4.50
N VAL A 14 21.26 -7.27 -5.77
CA VAL A 14 20.48 -7.80 -6.89
C VAL A 14 20.76 -9.29 -7.19
N ALA A 15 21.79 -9.86 -6.60
CA ALA A 15 22.22 -11.24 -6.90
C ALA A 15 21.24 -12.31 -6.39
N ASP A 16 20.36 -11.97 -5.45
CA ASP A 16 19.39 -12.90 -4.89
C ASP A 16 17.99 -12.29 -4.87
N VAL A 17 17.22 -12.53 -5.93
CA VAL A 17 15.84 -12.04 -6.07
C VAL A 17 14.92 -12.60 -4.97
N ALA A 18 15.20 -13.81 -4.47
CA ALA A 18 14.43 -14.39 -3.37
C ALA A 18 14.73 -13.67 -2.04
N ALA A 19 15.97 -13.26 -1.80
CA ALA A 19 16.33 -12.45 -0.62
C ALA A 19 15.80 -11.01 -0.73
N LEU A 20 15.69 -10.43 -1.92
CA LEU A 20 15.04 -9.12 -2.14
C LEU A 20 13.57 -9.11 -1.73
N ILE A 21 12.90 -10.26 -1.85
CA ILE A 21 11.50 -10.41 -1.40
C ILE A 21 11.39 -10.35 0.12
N THR A 22 12.45 -10.67 0.86
CA THR A 22 12.43 -10.81 2.32
C THR A 22 13.15 -9.72 3.10
N SER A 23 14.14 -9.02 2.55
CA SER A 23 15.03 -8.17 3.36
C SER A 23 15.39 -6.80 2.81
N GLY A 24 15.30 -6.55 1.50
CA GLY A 24 15.74 -5.29 0.90
C GLY A 24 14.65 -4.21 0.91
N TYR A 25 15.00 -2.97 1.30
CA TYR A 25 14.16 -1.78 1.13
C TYR A 25 14.93 -0.72 0.35
N ALA A 26 14.28 -0.05 -0.60
CA ALA A 26 14.77 1.22 -1.11
C ALA A 26 14.69 2.25 0.01
N SER A 27 15.79 2.92 0.34
CA SER A 27 15.87 3.85 1.46
C SER A 27 15.80 5.30 0.97
N GLY A 28 14.96 6.11 1.62
CA GLY A 28 14.88 7.54 1.40
C GLY A 28 16.16 8.26 1.84
N MET A 29 16.49 9.35 1.15
CA MET A 29 17.63 10.23 1.47
C MET A 29 17.19 11.35 2.39
N THR A 30 18.03 11.71 3.36
CA THR A 30 17.70 12.71 4.39
C THR A 30 17.59 14.15 3.87
N THR A 31 18.23 14.46 2.75
CA THR A 31 18.40 15.85 2.28
C THR A 31 17.45 16.29 1.17
N THR A 32 16.92 15.34 0.38
CA THR A 32 16.15 15.69 -0.82
C THR A 32 14.89 14.85 -1.04
N MET A 33 14.86 13.59 -0.62
CA MET A 33 13.73 12.69 -0.80
C MET A 33 13.56 11.82 0.45
N GLY A 34 12.58 12.17 1.28
CA GLY A 34 12.29 11.41 2.49
C GLY A 34 11.66 10.04 2.25
N ASN A 35 11.01 9.85 1.11
CA ASN A 35 10.32 8.59 0.78
C ASN A 35 11.31 7.50 0.40
N GLY A 36 11.02 6.26 0.79
CA GLY A 36 11.78 5.10 0.36
C GLY A 36 11.56 4.79 -1.12
N VAL A 37 10.30 4.76 -1.54
CA VAL A 37 9.88 4.64 -2.94
C VAL A 37 8.85 5.72 -3.23
N THR A 38 9.02 6.40 -4.36
CA THR A 38 8.00 7.30 -4.92
C THR A 38 7.58 6.75 -6.28
N LEU A 39 6.29 6.50 -6.43
CA LEU A 39 5.64 6.23 -7.71
C LEU A 39 4.89 7.51 -8.10
N ASP A 40 5.26 8.12 -9.21
CA ASP A 40 4.65 9.38 -9.67
C ASP A 40 4.18 9.25 -11.12
N GLY A 41 2.85 9.21 -11.32
CA GLY A 41 2.21 9.07 -12.62
C GLY A 41 2.64 7.83 -13.41
N VAL A 42 2.99 6.73 -12.75
CA VAL A 42 3.63 5.57 -13.36
C VAL A 42 2.63 4.43 -13.63
N SER A 43 2.88 3.69 -14.73
CA SER A 43 2.22 2.41 -15.01
C SER A 43 3.25 1.28 -14.95
N LEU A 44 3.02 0.33 -14.04
CA LEU A 44 3.81 -0.91 -13.91
C LEU A 44 2.95 -2.09 -14.33
N ASN A 45 3.39 -2.83 -15.35
CA ASN A 45 2.70 -4.03 -15.82
C ASN A 45 3.70 -5.18 -16.00
N SER A 46 3.50 -6.27 -15.26
CA SER A 46 4.38 -7.45 -15.30
C SER A 46 3.88 -8.56 -16.22
N TYR A 47 2.70 -8.39 -16.82
CA TYR A 47 2.11 -9.37 -17.74
C TYR A 47 2.03 -10.81 -17.19
N GLY A 48 1.78 -10.95 -15.90
CA GLY A 48 1.66 -12.25 -15.23
C GLY A 48 2.81 -12.61 -14.31
N GLY A 49 3.89 -11.81 -14.28
CA GLY A 49 4.92 -11.89 -13.26
C GLY A 49 4.50 -11.17 -11.96
N ASN A 50 5.26 -11.36 -10.90
CA ASN A 50 5.02 -10.67 -9.65
C ASN A 50 5.53 -9.23 -9.68
N ILE A 51 4.85 -8.33 -8.94
CA ILE A 51 5.36 -7.00 -8.65
C ILE A 51 5.61 -6.88 -7.15
N VAL A 52 6.83 -6.52 -6.79
CA VAL A 52 7.27 -6.32 -5.41
C VAL A 52 7.80 -4.90 -5.23
N ILE A 53 7.21 -4.15 -4.30
CA ILE A 53 7.62 -2.77 -4.00
C ILE A 53 7.93 -2.67 -2.51
N ARG A 54 9.15 -2.24 -2.17
CA ARG A 54 9.59 -2.13 -0.78
C ARG A 54 10.32 -0.81 -0.54
N GLY A 55 9.73 0.05 0.26
CA GLY A 55 10.27 1.37 0.57
C GLY A 55 10.42 1.61 2.07
N LYS A 56 11.55 2.20 2.46
CA LYS A 56 11.82 2.66 3.82
C LYS A 56 12.16 4.14 3.80
N SER A 57 11.45 4.95 4.57
CA SER A 57 11.72 6.39 4.64
C SER A 57 13.09 6.68 5.26
N SER A 58 13.57 7.92 5.02
CA SER A 58 14.65 8.49 5.84
C SER A 58 14.21 8.67 7.29
N THR A 59 15.17 8.84 8.20
CA THR A 59 14.90 9.09 9.62
C THR A 59 14.49 10.53 9.91
N SER A 60 14.87 11.48 9.05
CA SER A 60 14.50 12.89 9.14
C SER A 60 14.42 13.48 7.74
N VAL A 61 13.60 14.51 7.57
CA VAL A 61 13.50 15.27 6.32
C VAL A 61 13.76 16.73 6.65
N THR A 62 14.74 17.35 6.01
CA THR A 62 14.78 18.79 5.85
C THR A 62 13.80 19.19 4.77
N THR A 63 13.01 20.22 5.01
CA THR A 63 11.95 20.67 4.10
C THR A 63 12.50 20.80 2.68
N TYR A 64 11.96 20.00 1.75
CA TYR A 64 12.33 20.05 0.34
C TYR A 64 11.19 20.68 -0.46
N THR A 65 11.53 21.70 -1.24
CA THR A 65 10.59 22.31 -2.18
C THR A 65 10.72 21.60 -3.52
N SER A 66 9.80 20.71 -3.82
CA SER A 66 9.72 20.08 -5.14
C SER A 66 8.82 20.89 -6.08
N SER A 67 8.82 20.54 -7.37
CA SER A 67 7.87 21.10 -8.35
C SER A 67 6.39 20.83 -7.99
N ILE A 68 6.11 19.94 -7.04
CA ILE A 68 4.78 19.64 -6.50
C ILE A 68 4.53 20.28 -5.13
N GLY A 69 5.33 21.27 -4.72
CA GLY A 69 5.21 22.00 -3.46
C GLY A 69 6.21 21.56 -2.38
N ALA A 70 6.19 22.25 -1.23
CA ALA A 70 7.01 21.88 -0.09
C ALA A 70 6.50 20.56 0.50
N VAL A 71 7.31 19.52 0.45
CA VAL A 71 6.97 18.19 0.96
C VAL A 71 7.85 17.88 2.17
N SER A 72 7.25 17.86 3.34
CA SER A 72 7.90 17.40 4.58
C SER A 72 7.61 15.92 4.86
N ASN A 73 7.02 15.20 3.90
CA ASN A 73 6.58 13.83 4.08
C ASN A 73 7.71 12.84 3.82
N ALA A 74 7.82 11.84 4.67
CA ALA A 74 8.79 10.77 4.54
C ALA A 74 8.10 9.41 4.69
N ASN A 75 7.44 8.99 3.62
CA ASN A 75 6.70 7.74 3.58
C ASN A 75 7.62 6.55 3.25
N GLY A 76 7.28 5.37 3.69
CA GLY A 76 7.92 4.16 3.21
C GLY A 76 7.72 4.04 1.70
N ILE A 77 6.46 4.01 1.26
CA ILE A 77 6.06 4.09 -0.14
C ILE A 77 5.08 5.26 -0.29
N ARG A 78 5.33 6.12 -1.27
CA ARG A 78 4.41 7.17 -1.70
C ARG A 78 4.03 6.95 -3.15
N ALA A 79 2.74 6.78 -3.41
CA ALA A 79 2.19 6.82 -4.74
C ALA A 79 1.51 8.19 -4.96
N HIS A 80 1.82 8.88 -6.06
CA HIS A 80 1.30 10.21 -6.39
C HIS A 80 0.92 10.27 -7.89
N GLY A 81 -0.11 11.04 -8.22
CA GLY A 81 -0.62 11.08 -9.59
C GLY A 81 -1.41 9.83 -9.97
N ASN A 82 -1.71 9.65 -11.24
CA ASN A 82 -2.44 8.50 -11.75
C ASN A 82 -1.50 7.28 -11.81
N ILE A 83 -1.71 6.30 -10.94
CA ILE A 83 -0.89 5.11 -10.85
C ILE A 83 -1.68 3.91 -11.36
N THR A 84 -1.05 3.09 -12.18
CA THR A 84 -1.55 1.77 -12.52
C THR A 84 -0.50 0.72 -12.20
N VAL A 85 -0.83 -0.22 -11.32
CA VAL A 85 -0.02 -1.40 -11.04
C VAL A 85 -0.87 -2.62 -11.40
N ASP A 86 -0.45 -3.37 -12.42
CA ASP A 86 -1.15 -4.57 -12.90
C ASP A 86 -0.20 -5.75 -13.01
N THR A 87 -0.39 -6.74 -12.20
CA THR A 87 0.44 -7.95 -12.24
C THR A 87 -0.07 -8.98 -13.25
N GLY A 88 -1.28 -8.81 -13.81
CA GLY A 88 -1.92 -9.92 -14.52
C GLY A 88 -2.10 -11.10 -13.57
N ALA A 89 -1.70 -12.30 -13.97
CA ALA A 89 -1.80 -13.51 -13.15
C ALA A 89 -0.78 -13.60 -11.99
N GLY A 90 0.16 -12.66 -11.90
CA GLY A 90 1.13 -12.59 -10.82
C GLY A 90 0.57 -11.97 -9.54
N LYS A 91 1.37 -11.95 -8.48
CA LYS A 91 1.04 -11.35 -7.18
C LYS A 91 1.58 -9.94 -7.06
N LEU A 92 0.85 -9.08 -6.37
CA LEU A 92 1.31 -7.76 -5.94
C LEU A 92 1.67 -7.78 -4.47
N SER A 93 2.88 -7.34 -4.16
CA SER A 93 3.34 -7.21 -2.78
C SER A 93 3.95 -5.83 -2.54
N MET A 94 3.45 -5.10 -1.54
CA MET A 94 3.92 -3.77 -1.17
C MET A 94 4.24 -3.72 0.31
N TRP A 95 5.47 -3.29 0.66
CA TRP A 95 5.91 -3.10 2.05
C TRP A 95 6.49 -1.70 2.23
N GLY A 96 5.83 -0.89 3.03
CA GLY A 96 6.27 0.45 3.37
C GLY A 96 6.60 0.61 4.85
N TYR A 97 7.80 1.12 5.15
CA TYR A 97 8.23 1.40 6.51
C TYR A 97 8.62 2.87 6.65
N ALA A 98 7.86 3.61 7.42
CA ALA A 98 8.14 5.02 7.69
C ALA A 98 8.75 5.17 9.09
N GLN A 99 9.88 5.88 9.17
CA GLN A 99 10.62 6.11 10.41
C GLN A 99 10.97 7.58 10.66
N SER A 100 10.48 8.51 9.83
CA SER A 100 10.80 9.92 9.98
C SER A 100 10.18 10.52 11.23
N SER A 101 10.92 11.41 11.87
CA SER A 101 10.47 12.19 13.01
C SER A 101 9.79 13.52 12.64
N SER A 102 9.70 13.84 11.36
CA SER A 102 9.14 15.10 10.85
C SER A 102 8.10 14.89 9.77
N GLY A 103 7.11 15.79 9.71
CA GLY A 103 6.04 15.77 8.72
C GLY A 103 5.10 14.58 8.84
N SER A 104 4.33 14.30 7.80
CA SER A 104 3.55 13.08 7.68
C SER A 104 4.45 11.92 7.29
N SER A 105 4.31 10.77 7.96
CA SER A 105 5.24 9.66 7.84
C SER A 105 4.46 8.34 7.77
N ASN A 106 3.85 8.07 6.61
CA ASN A 106 3.01 6.90 6.41
C ASN A 106 3.83 5.69 5.97
N GLY A 107 3.48 4.51 6.44
CA GLY A 107 4.06 3.28 5.91
C GLY A 107 3.85 3.20 4.41
N ILE A 108 2.59 3.23 3.96
CA ILE A 108 2.19 3.33 2.56
C ILE A 108 1.17 4.45 2.41
N GLU A 109 1.41 5.37 1.47
CA GLU A 109 0.48 6.39 1.04
C GLU A 109 0.08 6.13 -0.41
N LEU A 110 -1.20 5.84 -0.64
CA LEU A 110 -1.76 5.60 -1.97
C LEU A 110 -2.47 6.85 -2.47
N SER A 111 -2.11 7.26 -3.61
CA SER A 111 -2.29 8.50 -4.35
C SER A 111 -3.56 9.33 -4.17
N THR A 112 -3.40 10.62 -4.42
CA THR A 112 -4.46 11.65 -4.48
C THR A 112 -5.31 11.63 -5.77
N SER A 113 -4.95 10.82 -6.76
CA SER A 113 -5.64 10.72 -8.06
C SER A 113 -6.13 9.29 -8.28
N ALA A 114 -6.95 9.09 -9.31
CA ALA A 114 -7.48 7.77 -9.66
C ALA A 114 -6.32 6.77 -9.89
N SER A 115 -6.15 5.85 -8.96
CA SER A 115 -5.06 4.87 -8.99
C SER A 115 -5.62 3.46 -8.83
N THR A 116 -5.02 2.51 -9.54
CA THR A 116 -5.44 1.12 -9.52
C THR A 116 -4.27 0.20 -9.22
N TYR A 117 -4.46 -0.67 -8.24
CA TYR A 117 -3.52 -1.70 -7.83
C TYR A 117 -4.21 -3.05 -8.01
N LYS A 118 -3.77 -3.84 -9.00
CA LYS A 118 -4.56 -4.95 -9.52
C LYS A 118 -3.74 -6.23 -9.67
N SER A 119 -4.38 -7.35 -9.39
CA SER A 119 -3.91 -8.70 -9.68
C SER A 119 -5.07 -9.57 -10.17
N SER A 120 -4.82 -10.43 -11.13
CA SER A 120 -5.73 -11.51 -11.54
C SER A 120 -5.22 -12.90 -11.12
N SER A 121 -4.32 -12.97 -10.15
CA SER A 121 -3.94 -14.23 -9.50
C SER A 121 -5.12 -14.81 -8.72
N SER A 122 -5.28 -16.11 -8.74
CA SER A 122 -6.25 -16.85 -7.91
C SER A 122 -5.70 -17.21 -6.52
N ALA A 123 -4.47 -16.83 -6.20
CA ALA A 123 -3.85 -17.14 -4.94
C ALA A 123 -4.52 -16.41 -3.78
N ALA A 124 -4.56 -17.02 -2.59
CA ALA A 124 -5.12 -16.41 -1.38
C ALA A 124 -4.40 -15.12 -0.96
N ASP A 125 -3.19 -14.88 -1.44
CA ASP A 125 -2.35 -13.72 -1.24
C ASP A 125 -2.06 -12.98 -2.56
N ALA A 126 -3.05 -12.88 -3.45
CA ALA A 126 -2.92 -12.22 -4.74
C ALA A 126 -2.45 -10.77 -4.60
N ILE A 127 -2.92 -10.07 -3.57
CA ILE A 127 -2.44 -8.74 -3.22
C ILE A 127 -2.12 -8.70 -1.72
N THR A 128 -0.92 -8.29 -1.39
CA THR A 128 -0.47 -8.07 -0.01
C THR A 128 0.08 -6.66 0.13
N MET A 129 -0.43 -5.91 1.09
CA MET A 129 0.08 -4.58 1.45
C MET A 129 0.38 -4.54 2.95
N GLN A 130 1.58 -4.12 3.31
CA GLN A 130 1.98 -3.95 4.69
C GLN A 130 2.63 -2.58 4.89
N GLY A 131 2.02 -1.75 5.72
CA GLY A 131 2.50 -0.41 6.02
C GLY A 131 2.74 -0.21 7.51
N THR A 132 3.91 0.31 7.86
CA THR A 132 4.27 0.61 9.25
C THR A 132 4.76 2.04 9.36
N ALA A 133 4.14 2.83 10.24
CA ALA A 133 4.64 4.11 10.69
C ALA A 133 5.24 3.93 12.09
N ALA A 134 6.56 4.03 12.20
CA ALA A 134 7.31 3.63 13.40
C ALA A 134 7.72 4.79 14.31
N ASN A 135 7.50 6.06 13.90
CA ASN A 135 7.96 7.22 14.68
C ASN A 135 6.78 8.07 15.17
N ASN A 136 6.67 8.25 16.48
CA ASN A 136 5.62 9.02 17.15
C ASN A 136 5.85 10.53 17.15
N ALA A 137 7.00 11.03 16.72
CA ALA A 137 7.27 12.45 16.60
C ALA A 137 6.72 13.08 15.31
N ALA A 138 6.36 12.24 14.31
CA ALA A 138 5.70 12.72 13.10
C ALA A 138 4.33 13.36 13.42
N ALA A 139 3.92 14.33 12.59
CA ALA A 139 2.62 15.00 12.75
C ALA A 139 1.48 14.01 12.49
N ASP A 140 1.62 13.22 11.42
CA ASP A 140 0.71 12.15 11.00
C ASP A 140 1.50 10.89 10.73
N ALA A 141 1.02 9.74 11.20
CA ALA A 141 1.74 8.48 11.13
C ALA A 141 0.77 7.30 10.97
N TRP A 142 0.15 7.21 9.78
CA TRP A 142 -0.72 6.09 9.42
C TRP A 142 0.12 4.89 8.94
N GLY A 143 -0.37 3.70 9.23
CA GLY A 143 0.20 2.50 8.67
C GLY A 143 0.03 2.47 7.15
N ILE A 144 -1.22 2.45 6.70
CA ILE A 144 -1.61 2.56 5.28
C ILE A 144 -2.70 3.62 5.15
N TYR A 145 -2.49 4.57 4.27
CA TYR A 145 -3.44 5.62 3.96
C TYR A 145 -3.78 5.64 2.48
N PHE A 146 -5.06 5.42 2.17
CA PHE A 146 -5.62 5.60 0.84
C PHE A 146 -6.07 7.06 0.72
N TRP A 147 -5.55 7.79 -0.25
CA TRP A 147 -6.18 9.03 -0.67
C TRP A 147 -7.38 8.73 -1.56
N ASN A 148 -8.21 9.74 -1.77
CA ASN A 148 -9.43 9.63 -2.56
C ASN A 148 -9.20 8.92 -3.91
N SER A 149 -10.15 8.08 -4.30
CA SER A 149 -10.17 7.39 -5.60
C SER A 149 -9.09 6.33 -5.85
N SER A 150 -8.42 5.83 -4.82
CA SER A 150 -7.53 4.67 -4.96
C SER A 150 -8.32 3.36 -4.90
N SER A 151 -8.01 2.43 -5.78
CA SER A 151 -8.63 1.11 -5.79
C SER A 151 -7.61 -0.04 -5.74
N VAL A 152 -7.90 -1.02 -4.91
CA VAL A 152 -7.18 -2.31 -4.85
C VAL A 152 -8.14 -3.39 -5.33
N LEU A 153 -7.75 -4.13 -6.35
CA LEU A 153 -8.60 -5.11 -7.01
C LEU A 153 -7.90 -6.45 -7.19
N ALA A 154 -8.37 -7.49 -6.50
CA ALA A 154 -8.08 -8.87 -6.84
C ALA A 154 -9.20 -9.42 -7.72
N SER A 155 -8.86 -9.77 -8.96
CA SER A 155 -9.75 -10.46 -9.87
C SER A 155 -9.39 -11.95 -9.93
N ASN A 156 -10.28 -12.76 -10.46
CA ASN A 156 -10.07 -14.22 -10.59
C ASN A 156 -10.04 -14.97 -9.23
N GLY A 157 -10.80 -14.52 -8.26
CA GLY A 157 -10.92 -15.19 -6.95
C GLY A 157 -9.73 -15.03 -6.01
N GLY A 158 -8.78 -14.17 -6.33
CA GLY A 158 -7.62 -13.93 -5.49
C GLY A 158 -7.94 -13.19 -4.20
N GLY A 159 -7.20 -13.49 -3.12
CA GLY A 159 -7.34 -12.83 -1.83
C GLY A 159 -6.56 -11.53 -1.72
N ILE A 160 -7.00 -10.67 -0.82
CA ILE A 160 -6.36 -9.39 -0.48
C ILE A 160 -6.03 -9.38 1.01
N SER A 161 -4.79 -9.06 1.35
CA SER A 161 -4.35 -8.85 2.72
C SER A 161 -3.74 -7.46 2.87
N ILE A 162 -4.32 -6.64 3.74
CA ILE A 162 -3.86 -5.29 4.04
C ILE A 162 -3.57 -5.20 5.53
N THR A 163 -2.32 -4.91 5.90
CA THR A 163 -1.90 -4.79 7.30
C THR A 163 -1.26 -3.43 7.52
N GLY A 164 -1.83 -2.63 8.40
CA GLY A 164 -1.34 -1.30 8.74
C GLY A 164 -1.06 -1.13 10.22
N SER A 165 0.09 -0.55 10.55
CA SER A 165 0.45 -0.14 11.92
C SER A 165 0.74 1.34 11.96
N GLY A 166 -0.16 2.12 12.56
CA GLY A 166 -0.01 3.55 12.81
C GLY A 166 0.39 3.80 14.26
N ILE A 167 1.41 4.60 14.49
CA ILE A 167 1.86 4.88 15.86
C ILE A 167 1.19 6.13 16.47
N LYS A 168 0.63 7.00 15.64
CA LYS A 168 -0.01 8.24 16.08
C LYS A 168 -1.42 8.42 15.51
N ASN A 169 -1.73 7.64 14.49
CA ASN A 169 -3.00 7.63 13.77
C ASN A 169 -3.48 6.20 13.54
N SER A 170 -4.48 6.03 12.70
CA SER A 170 -5.05 4.73 12.38
C SER A 170 -4.05 3.80 11.69
N GLY A 171 -4.23 2.50 11.89
CA GLY A 171 -3.44 1.49 11.19
C GLY A 171 -3.73 1.50 9.70
N VAL A 172 -5.00 1.40 9.32
CA VAL A 172 -5.46 1.43 7.93
C VAL A 172 -6.58 2.43 7.79
N VAL A 173 -6.51 3.31 6.77
CA VAL A 173 -7.56 4.27 6.42
C VAL A 173 -7.96 4.10 4.97
N ILE A 174 -9.25 3.85 4.73
CA ILE A 174 -9.87 3.73 3.40
C ILE A 174 -10.98 4.77 3.32
N PRO A 175 -10.68 6.01 2.85
CA PRO A 175 -11.66 7.09 2.80
C PRO A 175 -12.71 6.89 1.71
N SER A 176 -13.76 7.69 1.75
CA SER A 176 -14.78 7.75 0.71
C SER A 176 -14.16 7.94 -0.68
N GLY A 177 -14.68 7.25 -1.68
CA GLY A 177 -14.15 7.23 -3.04
C GLY A 177 -13.05 6.20 -3.28
N SER A 178 -12.47 5.60 -2.24
CA SER A 178 -11.53 4.49 -2.36
C SER A 178 -12.23 3.14 -2.24
N ALA A 179 -11.61 2.09 -2.80
CA ALA A 179 -12.20 0.76 -2.80
C ALA A 179 -11.15 -0.35 -2.63
N VAL A 180 -11.53 -1.40 -1.90
CA VAL A 180 -10.83 -2.68 -1.82
C VAL A 180 -11.79 -3.78 -2.24
N LEU A 181 -11.52 -4.40 -3.38
CA LEU A 181 -12.48 -5.28 -4.06
C LEU A 181 -11.84 -6.63 -4.41
N SER A 182 -12.56 -7.71 -4.17
CA SER A 182 -12.24 -9.03 -4.69
C SER A 182 -13.40 -9.59 -5.52
N THR A 183 -13.10 -10.47 -6.47
CA THR A 183 -14.13 -11.18 -7.25
C THR A 183 -14.49 -12.54 -6.68
N GLY A 184 -13.99 -12.91 -5.52
CA GLY A 184 -14.32 -14.19 -4.89
C GLY A 184 -13.33 -14.68 -3.83
N GLY A 185 -12.17 -14.06 -3.71
CA GLY A 185 -11.21 -14.40 -2.67
C GLY A 185 -11.44 -13.59 -1.38
N PRO A 186 -10.87 -14.05 -0.26
CA PRO A 186 -11.02 -13.38 1.03
C PRO A 186 -10.36 -11.99 1.03
N ILE A 187 -10.93 -11.07 1.78
CA ILE A 187 -10.33 -9.75 2.08
C ILE A 187 -10.06 -9.70 3.58
N THR A 188 -8.80 -9.54 3.94
CA THR A 188 -8.39 -9.36 5.34
C THR A 188 -7.76 -7.99 5.51
N ILE A 189 -8.27 -7.18 6.41
CA ILE A 189 -7.73 -5.88 6.77
C ILE A 189 -7.38 -5.91 8.26
N THR A 190 -6.11 -5.79 8.56
CA THR A 190 -5.58 -5.76 9.92
C THR A 190 -5.01 -4.38 10.22
N GLY A 191 -5.51 -3.74 11.25
CA GLY A 191 -5.03 -2.44 11.69
C GLY A 191 -4.55 -2.45 13.14
N SER A 192 -3.50 -1.69 13.42
CA SER A 192 -3.14 -1.29 14.77
C SER A 192 -2.93 0.23 14.78
N GLY A 193 -3.81 0.94 15.45
CA GLY A 193 -3.70 2.37 15.75
C GLY A 193 -3.23 2.55 17.20
N TYR A 194 -2.46 3.59 17.47
CA TYR A 194 -1.98 3.92 18.80
C TYR A 194 -2.56 5.27 19.27
N GLY A 195 -3.11 5.27 20.48
CA GLY A 195 -3.68 6.45 21.10
C GLY A 195 -5.20 6.42 21.25
N ALA A 196 -5.72 7.15 22.23
CA ALA A 196 -7.13 7.08 22.67
C ALA A 196 -8.15 7.61 21.63
N GLY A 197 -7.69 8.34 20.61
CA GLY A 197 -8.53 8.97 19.58
C GLY A 197 -8.57 8.26 18.22
N PHE A 198 -7.71 7.29 17.97
CA PHE A 198 -7.54 6.73 16.64
C PHE A 198 -8.09 5.32 16.50
N ASN A 199 -8.52 4.97 15.28
CA ASN A 199 -9.06 3.66 14.95
C ASN A 199 -7.93 2.74 14.50
N ALA A 200 -8.03 1.44 14.77
CA ALA A 200 -7.15 0.48 14.16
C ALA A 200 -7.39 0.43 12.64
N VAL A 201 -8.67 0.41 12.27
CA VAL A 201 -9.15 0.43 10.89
C VAL A 201 -10.26 1.47 10.77
N ASP A 202 -10.16 2.35 9.78
CA ASP A 202 -11.12 3.41 9.48
C ASP A 202 -11.55 3.28 8.01
N ILE A 203 -12.82 2.96 7.78
CA ILE A 203 -13.37 2.68 6.45
C ILE A 203 -14.60 3.56 6.21
N ALA A 204 -14.46 4.55 5.34
CA ALA A 204 -15.55 5.31 4.75
C ALA A 204 -15.71 4.99 3.24
N GLY A 205 -14.78 4.23 2.69
CA GLY A 205 -14.77 3.73 1.33
C GLY A 205 -15.54 2.42 1.18
N HIS A 206 -15.32 1.73 0.06
CA HIS A 206 -15.97 0.47 -0.25
C HIS A 206 -15.01 -0.72 -0.05
N VAL A 207 -15.40 -1.69 0.76
CA VAL A 207 -14.71 -2.98 0.91
C VAL A 207 -15.70 -4.09 0.59
N GLY A 208 -15.38 -4.94 -0.38
CA GLY A 208 -16.32 -6.01 -0.71
C GLY A 208 -16.12 -6.66 -2.07
N LEU A 209 -17.20 -7.22 -2.57
CA LEU A 209 -17.26 -7.80 -3.90
C LEU A 209 -17.34 -6.70 -4.97
N LYS A 210 -16.61 -6.91 -6.08
CA LYS A 210 -16.77 -6.04 -7.24
C LYS A 210 -18.17 -6.24 -7.83
N SER A 211 -18.97 -5.17 -7.88
CA SER A 211 -20.30 -5.19 -8.48
C SER A 211 -20.25 -5.62 -9.97
N GLY A 212 -21.24 -6.40 -10.41
CA GLY A 212 -21.40 -6.83 -11.80
C GLY A 212 -20.74 -8.16 -12.17
N ILE A 213 -20.07 -8.85 -11.25
CA ILE A 213 -19.60 -10.22 -11.45
C ILE A 213 -20.60 -11.17 -10.79
N ASN A 214 -21.50 -11.71 -11.61
CA ASN A 214 -22.42 -12.75 -11.17
C ASN A 214 -21.72 -14.10 -11.28
N THR A 215 -20.73 -14.33 -10.40
CA THR A 215 -20.11 -15.65 -10.24
C THR A 215 -20.90 -16.38 -9.18
N GLY A 216 -21.63 -17.43 -9.59
CA GLY A 216 -22.42 -18.23 -8.67
C GLY A 216 -21.64 -18.57 -7.40
N ALA A 217 -22.23 -18.28 -6.26
CA ALA A 217 -21.87 -18.74 -4.90
C ALA A 217 -20.38 -18.60 -4.51
N SER A 218 -19.73 -17.47 -4.75
CA SER A 218 -18.44 -17.22 -4.12
C SER A 218 -18.67 -16.31 -2.90
N THR A 219 -18.60 -16.90 -1.73
CA THR A 219 -18.59 -16.20 -0.45
C THR A 219 -17.21 -15.65 -0.21
N SER A 220 -17.00 -14.36 -0.51
CA SER A 220 -15.80 -13.67 -0.05
C SER A 220 -15.97 -13.27 1.40
N ASP A 221 -15.21 -13.87 2.27
CA ASP A 221 -15.14 -13.45 3.66
C ASP A 221 -14.39 -12.12 3.75
N ILE A 222 -14.98 -11.15 4.44
CA ILE A 222 -14.31 -9.90 4.81
C ILE A 222 -13.97 -10.00 6.30
N THR A 223 -12.69 -10.01 6.59
CA THR A 223 -12.20 -10.07 7.97
C THR A 223 -11.54 -8.74 8.33
N LEU A 224 -12.06 -8.08 9.36
CA LEU A 224 -11.45 -6.87 9.93
C LEU A 224 -10.85 -7.24 11.29
N VAL A 225 -9.56 -6.94 11.47
CA VAL A 225 -8.81 -7.19 12.69
C VAL A 225 -8.26 -5.89 13.26
N GLY A 226 -8.59 -5.60 14.51
CA GLY A 226 -8.12 -4.38 15.18
C GLY A 226 -8.81 -4.19 16.52
N ASN A 227 -8.32 -3.24 17.31
CA ASN A 227 -8.86 -2.92 18.62
C ASN A 227 -9.97 -1.85 18.61
N LYS A 228 -10.12 -1.12 17.51
CA LYS A 228 -11.14 -0.08 17.32
C LYS A 228 -11.40 0.13 15.83
N PHE A 229 -12.66 0.27 15.45
CA PHE A 229 -13.10 0.46 14.07
C PHE A 229 -13.95 1.73 13.96
N ALA A 230 -13.86 2.41 12.81
CA ALA A 230 -14.87 3.29 12.26
C ALA A 230 -15.29 2.73 10.90
N LEU A 231 -16.61 2.60 10.67
CA LEU A 231 -17.22 2.01 9.49
C LEU A 231 -18.34 2.92 9.00
#